data_751e55410c6116ed5b67aac981d90fba
#
_entry.id   751e55410c6116ed5b67aac981d90fba
#
_cell.length_a   1.000
_cell.length_b   1.000
_cell.length_c   1.000
_cell.angle_alpha   90.00
_cell.angle_beta   90.00
_cell.angle_gamma   90.00
#
_symmetry.space_group_name_H-M   'P 1'
#
loop_
_entity.id
_entity.type
_entity.pdbx_description
1 polymer ?
#
loop_
_entity_poly.entity_id
_entity_poly.type
_entity_poly.pdbx_seq_one_letter_code
_entity_poly.pdbx_strand_id
1 'polypeptide(L)'
;NLLSITRIGDGTARINKEDELVEDVISGAITKFRKRFPDIEVVPKVPEDVLFVPMDAILIEQVIVNLLENCVLHADGMTKIWLIVTEDGDQVKFSVEDDGAGIEESVLPRMFDGSFQSEDGKESDSKRNMGIGLSVCMTIVRAHDGIMKAENRKEGGARVMFWLPKGVDTEYGD
;
A
#
# COMPACT_ATOMS: atom_id res chain seq x y z
N ASN A 1 -3.74 12.79 2.36
CA ASN A 1 -3.93 13.92 3.24
C ASN A 1 -5.09 13.66 4.19
N LEU A 2 -4.99 14.19 5.39
CA LEU A 2 -5.91 13.86 6.48
C LEU A 2 -7.36 14.22 6.14
N LEU A 3 -7.56 15.36 5.53
CA LEU A 3 -8.89 15.81 5.17
C LEU A 3 -9.56 14.91 4.15
N SER A 4 -8.81 14.48 3.15
CA SER A 4 -9.32 13.55 2.14
C SER A 4 -9.69 12.22 2.77
N ILE A 5 -8.87 11.73 3.69
CA ILE A 5 -9.12 10.47 4.39
C ILE A 5 -10.39 10.56 5.23
N THR A 6 -10.57 11.66 5.93
CA THR A 6 -11.77 11.87 6.74
C THR A 6 -13.02 11.86 5.87
N ARG A 7 -12.96 12.52 4.71
CA ARG A 7 -14.09 12.57 3.80
C ARG A 7 -14.44 11.17 3.29
N ILE A 8 -13.45 10.37 2.95
CA ILE A 8 -13.68 8.99 2.50
C ILE A 8 -14.30 8.17 3.63
N GLY A 9 -13.82 8.36 4.85
CA GLY A 9 -14.34 7.66 6.01
C GLY A 9 -15.80 7.96 6.29
N ASP A 10 -16.25 9.16 5.97
CA ASP A 10 -17.64 9.58 6.16
C ASP A 10 -18.57 9.01 5.10
N GLY A 11 -18.02 8.42 4.05
CA GLY A 11 -18.83 7.91 2.95
C GLY A 11 -19.43 8.99 2.07
N THR A 12 -19.12 10.25 2.34
CA THR A 12 -19.65 11.37 1.59
C THR A 12 -18.70 11.87 0.52
N ALA A 13 -17.42 11.54 0.66
CA ALA A 13 -16.41 12.00 -0.27
C ALA A 13 -16.29 11.04 -1.45
N ARG A 14 -15.95 11.60 -2.57
CA ARG A 14 -15.64 10.84 -3.76
C ARG A 14 -14.17 11.00 -4.04
N ILE A 15 -13.53 9.91 -4.41
CA ILE A 15 -12.15 9.98 -4.86
C ILE A 15 -12.14 10.55 -6.27
N ASN A 16 -11.04 11.21 -6.60
CA ASN A 16 -10.89 11.84 -7.90
C ASN A 16 -10.04 10.93 -8.80
N LYS A 17 -10.68 9.94 -9.41
CA LYS A 17 -10.00 8.99 -10.29
C LYS A 17 -9.71 9.61 -11.65
N GLU A 18 -8.48 9.51 -12.09
CA GLU A 18 -8.06 9.83 -13.44
C GLU A 18 -7.12 8.72 -13.90
N ASP A 19 -6.98 8.57 -15.20
CA ASP A 19 -6.00 7.60 -15.72
C ASP A 19 -4.60 8.11 -15.38
N GLU A 20 -3.93 7.40 -14.51
CA GLU A 20 -2.60 7.78 -14.03
C GLU A 20 -1.57 6.79 -14.51
N LEU A 21 -0.42 7.29 -14.91
CA LEU A 21 0.70 6.44 -15.29
C LEU A 21 1.27 5.81 -14.04
N VAL A 22 1.23 4.49 -13.95
CA VAL A 22 1.68 3.76 -12.77
C VAL A 22 3.10 4.15 -12.39
N GLU A 23 3.99 4.24 -13.37
CA GLU A 23 5.38 4.58 -13.13
C GLU A 23 5.54 5.92 -12.41
N ASP A 24 4.72 6.91 -12.76
CA ASP A 24 4.77 8.22 -12.11
C ASP A 24 4.34 8.15 -10.65
N VAL A 25 3.31 7.37 -10.36
CA VAL A 25 2.81 7.20 -9.00
C VAL A 25 3.85 6.49 -8.14
N ILE A 26 4.46 5.44 -8.69
CA ILE A 26 5.52 4.70 -8.00
C ILE A 26 6.72 5.61 -7.71
N SER A 27 7.17 6.36 -8.70
CA SER A 27 8.29 7.29 -8.54
C SER A 27 8.01 8.36 -7.50
N GLY A 28 6.80 8.89 -7.51
CA GLY A 28 6.40 9.91 -6.53
C GLY A 28 6.39 9.37 -5.12
N ALA A 29 5.89 8.15 -4.94
CA ALA A 29 5.86 7.52 -3.62
C ALA A 29 7.28 7.27 -3.10
N ILE A 30 8.15 6.73 -3.95
CA ILE A 30 9.52 6.46 -3.54
C ILE A 30 10.25 7.77 -3.19
N THR A 31 10.04 8.82 -3.97
CA THR A 31 10.65 10.12 -3.71
C THR A 31 10.22 10.65 -2.34
N LYS A 32 8.95 10.58 -2.02
CA LYS A 32 8.44 11.03 -0.72
C LYS A 32 9.01 10.19 0.42
N PHE A 33 9.06 8.88 0.23
CA PHE A 33 9.61 7.97 1.23
C PHE A 33 11.08 8.29 1.51
N ARG A 34 11.86 8.51 0.47
CA ARG A 34 13.30 8.76 0.60
C ARG A 34 13.63 10.06 1.32
N LYS A 35 12.74 11.03 1.30
CA LYS A 35 12.95 12.25 2.06
C LYS A 35 13.06 11.97 3.55
N ARG A 36 12.31 10.99 4.01
CA ARG A 36 12.30 10.63 5.42
C ARG A 36 13.29 9.50 5.74
N PHE A 37 13.52 8.60 4.81
CA PHE A 37 14.39 7.44 5.00
C PHE A 37 15.39 7.34 3.84
N PRO A 38 16.37 8.27 3.77
CA PRO A 38 17.26 8.33 2.60
C PRO A 38 18.22 7.14 2.49
N ASP A 39 18.44 6.41 3.57
CA ASP A 39 19.40 5.30 3.57
C ASP A 39 18.76 3.94 3.29
N ILE A 40 17.45 3.89 3.15
CA ILE A 40 16.76 2.62 2.90
C ILE A 40 16.68 2.37 1.40
N GLU A 41 17.12 1.19 0.98
CA GLU A 41 17.05 0.81 -0.41
C GLU A 41 15.64 0.32 -0.76
N VAL A 42 15.04 0.93 -1.78
CA VAL A 42 13.78 0.48 -2.34
C VAL A 42 14.02 0.12 -3.80
N VAL A 43 13.69 -1.11 -4.16
CA VAL A 43 13.88 -1.63 -5.51
C VAL A 43 12.52 -1.65 -6.21
N PRO A 44 12.28 -0.76 -7.18
CA PRO A 44 11.02 -0.80 -7.92
C PRO A 44 11.11 -1.83 -9.04
N LYS A 45 10.02 -2.58 -9.23
CA LYS A 45 9.87 -3.50 -10.35
C LYS A 45 8.51 -3.23 -10.97
N VAL A 46 8.50 -2.57 -12.11
CA VAL A 46 7.27 -2.18 -12.81
C VAL A 46 7.31 -2.77 -14.21
N PRO A 47 6.13 -2.96 -14.84
CA PRO A 47 6.10 -3.47 -16.21
C PRO A 47 6.87 -2.55 -17.16
N GLU A 48 7.49 -3.15 -18.17
CA GLU A 48 8.21 -2.38 -19.20
C GLU A 48 7.27 -1.54 -20.04
N ASP A 49 6.09 -2.07 -20.33
CA ASP A 49 5.12 -1.35 -21.12
C ASP A 49 4.42 -0.27 -20.30
N VAL A 50 4.02 0.79 -20.98
CA VAL A 50 3.28 1.87 -20.35
C VAL A 50 1.98 1.32 -19.79
N LEU A 51 1.69 1.62 -18.54
CA LEU A 51 0.50 1.12 -17.85
C LEU A 51 -0.21 2.26 -17.15
N PHE A 52 -1.45 2.51 -17.56
CA PHE A 52 -2.31 3.49 -16.91
C PHE A 52 -3.37 2.78 -16.09
N VAL A 53 -3.68 3.33 -14.93
CA VAL A 53 -4.71 2.78 -14.04
C VAL A 53 -5.56 3.95 -13.54
N PRO A 54 -6.89 3.81 -13.57
CA PRO A 54 -7.75 4.83 -12.98
C PRO A 54 -7.53 4.85 -11.47
N MET A 55 -7.08 5.98 -10.96
CA MET A 55 -6.84 6.09 -9.53
C MET A 55 -6.75 7.56 -9.12
N ASP A 56 -6.96 7.79 -7.83
CA ASP A 56 -6.64 9.06 -7.22
C ASP A 56 -5.17 9.00 -6.83
N ALA A 57 -4.31 9.63 -7.64
CA ALA A 57 -2.86 9.49 -7.50
C ALA A 57 -2.37 9.91 -6.11
N ILE A 58 -2.94 10.98 -5.56
CA ILE A 58 -2.52 11.46 -4.24
C ILE A 58 -2.81 10.41 -3.17
N LEU A 59 -3.99 9.82 -3.21
CA LEU A 59 -4.38 8.82 -2.21
C LEU A 59 -3.62 7.51 -2.38
N ILE A 60 -3.44 7.05 -3.61
CA ILE A 60 -2.68 5.80 -3.83
C ILE A 60 -1.21 5.98 -3.46
N GLU A 61 -0.64 7.14 -3.77
CA GLU A 61 0.71 7.46 -3.34
C GLU A 61 0.82 7.40 -1.82
N GLN A 62 -0.20 7.90 -1.11
CA GLN A 62 -0.26 7.83 0.35
C GLN A 62 -0.27 6.38 0.84
N VAL A 63 -1.03 5.51 0.18
CA VAL A 63 -1.06 4.08 0.52
C VAL A 63 0.34 3.50 0.39
N ILE A 64 1.00 3.74 -0.74
CA ILE A 64 2.32 3.16 -0.99
C ILE A 64 3.34 3.66 0.03
N VAL A 65 3.35 4.96 0.31
CA VAL A 65 4.27 5.53 1.30
C VAL A 65 4.04 4.90 2.67
N ASN A 66 2.76 4.75 3.07
CA ASN A 66 2.46 4.11 4.36
C ASN A 66 2.99 2.68 4.42
N LEU A 67 2.84 1.92 3.33
CA LEU A 67 3.32 0.54 3.30
C LEU A 67 4.85 0.49 3.37
N LEU A 68 5.54 1.39 2.68
CA LEU A 68 6.99 1.47 2.74
C LEU A 68 7.47 1.85 4.15
N GLU A 69 6.82 2.81 4.78
CA GLU A 69 7.19 3.24 6.12
C GLU A 69 6.95 2.14 7.16
N ASN A 70 5.88 1.36 6.97
CA ASN A 70 5.62 0.24 7.86
C ASN A 70 6.75 -0.79 7.81
N CYS A 71 7.35 -1.02 6.66
CA CYS A 71 8.49 -1.93 6.57
C CYS A 71 9.64 -1.44 7.46
N VAL A 72 9.94 -0.15 7.40
CA VAL A 72 11.04 0.41 8.20
C VAL A 72 10.75 0.34 9.69
N LEU A 73 9.51 0.67 10.08
CA LEU A 73 9.17 0.81 11.49
C LEU A 73 8.88 -0.51 12.19
N HIS A 74 8.50 -1.55 11.44
CA HIS A 74 7.98 -2.77 12.06
C HIS A 74 8.65 -4.06 11.58
N ALA A 75 9.50 -4.01 10.55
CA ALA A 75 10.15 -5.21 10.03
C ALA A 75 11.57 -5.31 10.58
N ASP A 76 11.71 -5.95 11.73
CA ASP A 76 13.00 -6.12 12.36
C ASP A 76 13.95 -6.86 11.42
N GLY A 77 15.19 -6.38 11.33
CA GLY A 77 16.21 -7.01 10.50
C GLY A 77 16.07 -6.75 9.02
N MET A 78 15.15 -5.88 8.63
CA MET A 78 14.92 -5.55 7.23
C MET A 78 16.13 -4.82 6.65
N THR A 79 16.56 -5.22 5.44
CA THR A 79 17.66 -4.56 4.74
C THR A 79 17.20 -3.95 3.40
N LYS A 80 16.15 -4.47 2.82
CA LYS A 80 15.72 -4.08 1.48
C LYS A 80 14.21 -4.17 1.36
N ILE A 81 13.64 -3.26 0.59
CA ILE A 81 12.22 -3.26 0.26
C ILE A 81 12.06 -3.35 -1.25
N TRP A 82 11.13 -4.18 -1.69
CA TRP A 82 10.76 -4.26 -3.12
C TRP A 82 9.36 -3.68 -3.29
N LEU A 83 9.21 -2.84 -4.29
CA LEU A 83 7.90 -2.28 -4.69
C LEU A 83 7.61 -2.81 -6.08
N ILE A 84 6.71 -3.78 -6.16
CA ILE A 84 6.49 -4.56 -7.37
C ILE A 84 5.09 -4.31 -7.91
N VAL A 85 5.00 -4.03 -9.19
CA VAL A 85 3.70 -3.86 -9.87
C VAL A 85 3.62 -4.89 -10.99
N THR A 86 2.52 -5.63 -11.00
CA THR A 86 2.27 -6.63 -12.05
C THR A 86 0.82 -6.53 -12.49
N GLU A 87 0.58 -6.91 -13.74
CA GLU A 87 -0.78 -7.03 -14.22
C GLU A 87 -1.32 -8.40 -13.79
N ASP A 88 -2.57 -8.41 -13.34
CA ASP A 88 -3.21 -9.61 -12.82
C ASP A 88 -4.63 -9.67 -13.40
N GLY A 89 -4.76 -10.18 -14.63
CA GLY A 89 -6.01 -10.20 -15.33
C GLY A 89 -6.51 -8.80 -15.62
N ASP A 90 -7.71 -8.49 -15.17
CA ASP A 90 -8.30 -7.17 -15.34
C ASP A 90 -7.97 -6.23 -14.18
N GLN A 91 -7.01 -6.61 -13.34
CA GLN A 91 -6.55 -5.81 -12.23
C GLN A 91 -5.06 -5.59 -12.32
N VAL A 92 -4.57 -4.63 -11.55
CA VAL A 92 -3.14 -4.38 -11.38
C VAL A 92 -2.81 -4.61 -9.92
N LYS A 93 -1.80 -5.42 -9.67
CA LYS A 93 -1.36 -5.77 -8.33
C LYS A 93 -0.15 -4.94 -7.94
N PHE A 94 -0.25 -4.29 -6.78
CA PHE A 94 0.85 -3.54 -6.18
C PHE A 94 1.30 -4.31 -4.95
N SER A 95 2.59 -4.58 -4.83
CA SER A 95 3.13 -5.37 -3.73
C SER A 95 4.30 -4.64 -3.09
N VAL A 96 4.28 -4.51 -1.78
CA VAL A 96 5.42 -4.01 -1.00
C VAL A 96 5.94 -5.18 -0.19
N GLU A 97 7.20 -5.56 -0.43
CA GLU A 97 7.80 -6.72 0.19
C GLU A 97 9.09 -6.33 0.90
N ASP A 98 9.37 -6.98 2.02
CA ASP A 98 10.61 -6.76 2.75
C ASP A 98 11.25 -8.10 3.10
N ASP A 99 12.49 -8.05 3.54
CA ASP A 99 13.26 -9.23 3.95
C ASP A 99 13.47 -9.28 5.46
N GLY A 100 12.59 -8.66 6.23
CA GLY A 100 12.69 -8.63 7.67
C GLY A 100 12.13 -9.87 8.34
N ALA A 101 11.71 -9.72 9.58
CA ALA A 101 11.26 -10.85 10.40
C ALA A 101 9.89 -11.39 10.02
N GLY A 102 9.12 -10.63 9.23
CA GLY A 102 7.76 -11.04 8.89
C GLY A 102 6.74 -10.57 9.93
N ILE A 103 5.53 -11.02 9.78
CA ILE A 103 4.40 -10.61 10.60
C ILE A 103 3.94 -11.80 11.44
N GLU A 104 3.66 -11.58 12.72
CA GLU A 104 3.13 -12.64 13.56
C GLU A 104 1.79 -13.12 13.00
N GLU A 105 1.59 -14.43 12.97
CA GLU A 105 0.37 -15.00 12.40
C GLU A 105 -0.89 -14.53 13.10
N SER A 106 -0.81 -14.26 14.40
CA SER A 106 -1.95 -13.76 15.16
C SER A 106 -2.34 -12.35 14.76
N VAL A 107 -1.41 -11.60 14.19
CA VAL A 107 -1.63 -10.20 13.78
C VAL A 107 -2.23 -10.11 12.38
N LEU A 108 -1.85 -11.03 11.49
CA LEU A 108 -2.27 -10.98 10.09
C LEU A 108 -3.76 -10.76 9.87
N PRO A 109 -4.66 -11.48 10.58
CA PRO A 109 -6.09 -11.30 10.33
C PRO A 109 -6.64 -9.94 10.77
N ARG A 110 -5.90 -9.21 11.58
CA ARG A 110 -6.37 -7.95 12.16
C ARG A 110 -5.63 -6.72 11.66
N MET A 111 -4.72 -6.91 10.71
CA MET A 111 -3.84 -5.82 10.29
C MET A 111 -4.56 -4.59 9.75
N PHE A 112 -5.68 -4.80 9.10
CA PHE A 112 -6.34 -3.73 8.36
C PHE A 112 -7.58 -3.16 9.04
N ASP A 113 -7.92 -3.64 10.23
CA ASP A 113 -9.18 -3.23 10.87
C ASP A 113 -9.04 -2.04 11.84
N GLY A 114 -7.82 -1.55 12.02
CA GLY A 114 -7.60 -0.40 12.88
C GLY A 114 -7.69 -0.68 14.38
N SER A 115 -8.02 -1.91 14.74
CA SER A 115 -8.22 -2.29 16.14
C SER A 115 -7.05 -3.09 16.71
N PHE A 116 -5.94 -3.15 15.99
CA PHE A 116 -4.78 -3.91 16.43
C PHE A 116 -4.23 -3.38 17.75
N GLN A 117 -4.16 -4.25 18.75
CA GLN A 117 -3.62 -3.93 20.06
C GLN A 117 -2.82 -5.12 20.56
N SER A 118 -1.78 -4.84 21.33
CA SER A 118 -1.03 -5.91 21.98
C SER A 118 -1.90 -6.55 23.06
N GLU A 119 -1.72 -7.84 23.26
CA GLU A 119 -2.56 -8.60 24.18
C GLU A 119 -2.47 -8.14 25.62
N ASP A 120 -1.33 -7.60 26.01
CA ASP A 120 -1.11 -7.15 27.38
C ASP A 120 -1.55 -5.69 27.59
N GLY A 121 -2.13 -5.07 26.60
CA GLY A 121 -2.57 -3.69 26.69
C GLY A 121 -1.46 -2.67 26.61
N LYS A 122 -0.24 -3.12 26.41
CA LYS A 122 0.93 -2.25 26.32
C LYS A 122 1.43 -2.18 24.89
N GLU A 123 0.62 -1.64 24.03
CA GLU A 123 1.08 -1.47 22.66
C GLU A 123 2.01 -0.28 22.56
N SER A 124 3.02 -0.40 21.72
CA SER A 124 3.89 0.73 21.44
C SER A 124 3.16 1.69 20.54
N ASP A 125 3.56 2.95 20.56
CA ASP A 125 2.97 3.94 19.66
C ASP A 125 3.15 3.54 18.19
N SER A 126 4.28 2.90 17.86
CA SER A 126 4.52 2.50 16.48
C SER A 126 3.57 1.38 16.05
N LYS A 127 3.24 0.43 16.93
CA LYS A 127 2.27 -0.62 16.60
C LYS A 127 0.87 -0.05 16.42
N ARG A 128 0.50 0.92 17.27
CA ARG A 128 -0.78 1.61 17.12
C ARG A 128 -0.84 2.35 15.79
N ASN A 129 0.23 3.04 15.45
CA ASN A 129 0.29 3.81 14.21
C ASN A 129 0.22 2.89 12.98
N MET A 130 0.81 1.69 13.07
CA MET A 130 0.70 0.72 12.01
C MET A 130 -0.75 0.33 11.76
N GLY A 131 -1.49 -0.01 12.82
CA GLY A 131 -2.88 -0.40 12.69
C GLY A 131 -3.73 0.70 12.09
N ILE A 132 -3.54 1.94 12.53
CA ILE A 132 -4.27 3.08 12.01
C ILE A 132 -3.91 3.32 10.55
N GLY A 133 -2.61 3.29 10.23
CA GLY A 133 -2.15 3.52 8.87
C GLY A 133 -2.70 2.49 7.90
N LEU A 134 -2.71 1.22 8.30
CA LEU A 134 -3.20 0.15 7.42
C LEU A 134 -4.71 0.20 7.24
N SER A 135 -5.47 0.57 8.27
CA SER A 135 -6.91 0.71 8.12
C SER A 135 -7.25 1.85 7.17
N VAL A 136 -6.49 2.93 7.21
CA VAL A 136 -6.64 4.04 6.25
C VAL A 136 -6.33 3.56 4.83
N CYS A 137 -5.25 2.79 4.67
CA CYS A 137 -4.90 2.23 3.37
C CYS A 137 -6.03 1.36 2.83
N MET A 138 -6.60 0.51 3.68
CA MET A 138 -7.71 -0.34 3.27
C MET A 138 -8.91 0.50 2.83
N THR A 139 -9.21 1.58 3.55
CA THR A 139 -10.31 2.49 3.18
C THR A 139 -10.08 3.07 1.80
N ILE A 140 -8.88 3.55 1.54
CA ILE A 140 -8.52 4.13 0.24
C ILE A 140 -8.65 3.09 -0.87
N VAL A 141 -8.08 1.91 -0.65
CA VAL A 141 -8.09 0.84 -1.66
C VAL A 141 -9.52 0.42 -1.96
N ARG A 142 -10.35 0.28 -0.94
CA ARG A 142 -11.76 -0.07 -1.14
C ARG A 142 -12.53 1.01 -1.89
N ALA A 143 -12.21 2.27 -1.65
CA ALA A 143 -12.83 3.36 -2.39
C ALA A 143 -12.49 3.31 -3.87
N HIS A 144 -11.42 2.62 -4.22
CA HIS A 144 -11.01 2.38 -5.61
C HIS A 144 -11.55 1.05 -6.16
N ASP A 145 -12.45 0.40 -5.44
CA ASP A 145 -12.99 -0.92 -5.79
C ASP A 145 -11.91 -2.00 -5.81
N GLY A 146 -10.90 -1.80 -5.00
CA GLY A 146 -9.79 -2.73 -4.87
C GLY A 146 -9.86 -3.58 -3.61
N ILE A 147 -8.90 -4.48 -3.49
CA ILE A 147 -8.75 -5.32 -2.29
C ILE A 147 -7.32 -5.26 -1.80
N MET A 148 -7.10 -5.64 -0.56
CA MET A 148 -5.81 -5.56 0.09
C MET A 148 -5.59 -6.81 0.92
N LYS A 149 -4.37 -7.36 0.88
CA LYS A 149 -4.01 -8.57 1.61
C LYS A 149 -2.57 -8.46 2.13
N ALA A 150 -2.28 -9.24 3.16
CA ALA A 150 -0.93 -9.35 3.70
C ALA A 150 -0.60 -10.81 3.94
N GLU A 151 0.66 -11.15 3.78
CA GLU A 151 1.14 -12.50 4.03
C GLU A 151 2.65 -12.46 4.33
N ASN A 152 3.15 -13.55 4.87
CA ASN A 152 4.59 -13.72 5.04
C ASN A 152 5.17 -14.36 3.78
N ARG A 153 6.36 -13.92 3.40
CA ARG A 153 7.07 -14.50 2.25
C ARG A 153 7.70 -15.82 2.66
N LYS A 154 7.75 -16.76 1.71
CA LYS A 154 8.44 -18.03 1.94
C LYS A 154 9.92 -17.83 2.20
N GLU A 155 10.50 -16.82 1.57
CA GLU A 155 11.93 -16.51 1.67
C GLU A 155 12.28 -15.73 2.94
N GLY A 156 11.27 -15.35 3.73
CA GLY A 156 11.44 -14.50 4.89
C GLY A 156 10.94 -13.09 4.63
N GLY A 157 10.42 -12.45 5.66
CA GLY A 157 9.85 -11.12 5.55
C GLY A 157 8.38 -11.15 5.22
N ALA A 158 7.83 -9.97 5.00
CA ALA A 158 6.40 -9.79 4.79
C ALA A 158 6.11 -9.24 3.40
N ARG A 159 4.88 -9.44 2.98
CA ARG A 159 4.36 -8.92 1.72
C ARG A 159 2.98 -8.34 1.96
N VAL A 160 2.80 -7.06 1.63
CA VAL A 160 1.47 -6.43 1.67
C VAL A 160 1.12 -6.05 0.24
N MET A 161 -0.05 -6.47 -0.20
CA MET A 161 -0.47 -6.32 -1.59
C MET A 161 -1.81 -5.62 -1.68
N PHE A 162 -2.00 -4.86 -2.75
CA PHE A 162 -3.33 -4.39 -3.07
C PHE A 162 -3.53 -4.43 -4.59
N TRP A 163 -4.80 -4.60 -4.99
CA TRP A 163 -5.19 -4.70 -6.39
C TRP A 163 -6.15 -3.57 -6.72
N LEU A 164 -5.96 -2.97 -7.88
CA LEU A 164 -6.87 -1.96 -8.41
C LEU A 164 -7.38 -2.40 -9.77
N PRO A 165 -8.67 -2.17 -10.08
CA PRO A 165 -9.18 -2.48 -11.41
C PRO A 165 -8.49 -1.64 -12.49
N LYS A 166 -8.25 -2.24 -13.65
CA LYS A 166 -7.64 -1.53 -14.77
C LYS A 166 -8.56 -0.48 -15.39
N GLY A 167 -9.84 -0.55 -15.10
CA GLY A 167 -10.82 0.32 -15.74
C GLY A 167 -11.40 -0.33 -16.95
N VAL A 168 -12.40 0.33 -17.51
CA VAL A 168 -13.13 -0.17 -18.67
C VAL A 168 -12.42 0.32 -19.93
N ASP A 169 -12.16 -0.61 -20.82
CA ASP A 169 -11.39 -0.35 -22.03
C ASP A 169 -12.29 -0.15 -23.25
N THR A 170 -13.53 0.22 -23.02
CA THR A 170 -14.52 0.28 -24.10
C THR A 170 -14.28 1.42 -25.08
N GLU A 171 -13.78 2.53 -24.60
CA GLU A 171 -13.54 3.71 -25.44
C GLU A 171 -12.43 3.47 -26.44
N TYR A 172 -11.61 2.48 -26.22
CA TYR A 172 -10.50 2.18 -27.13
C TYR A 172 -10.83 1.10 -28.12
N GLY A 173 -11.93 0.41 -27.88
CA GLY A 173 -12.40 -0.57 -28.82
C GLY A 173 -13.09 0.05 -30.02
N ASP A 174 -13.28 1.31 -29.97
CA ASP A 174 -13.97 2.02 -31.03
C ASP A 174 -13.08 2.37 -32.18
#